data_df5f39f066694499d7bef0fb8750cd0a
#
_entry.id   df5f39f066694499d7bef0fb8750cd0a
#
_cell.length_a   1.000
_cell.length_b   1.000
_cell.length_c   1.000
_cell.angle_alpha   90.00
_cell.angle_beta   90.00
_cell.angle_gamma   90.00
#
_symmetry.space_group_name_H-M   'P 1'
#
loop_
_entity.id
_entity.type
_entity.pdbx_description
1 polymer ?
#
loop_
_entity_poly.entity_id
_entity_poly.type
_entity_poly.pdbx_seq_one_letter_code
_entity_poly.pdbx_strand_id
1 'polypeptide(L)'
;VEAEKYLNKESIFASNTSTIPITSLAKNSHKPNNFIGIHFFSPVHRMKLIEIIKAKKTSSMTLLKTIKYAKKIKKTPIVVNDSPGFYTTRVFERYTNEGLTMIYEGQKAKSIEKSAIRAGYPVGPLAVIDEININLIANIRKHKYLENEKNNNKTKIFSSDKVIDIMIKKVNRTGRSGLGGFYEYPNQGKKFLWTNIEKYFPISKKQLSKIEMMDRFYFSQAIETIRCYEEGVIESVSDANIGSILGWGFPSSKGGTLKFVNDYGIPKFMARTQKLADKYGNRFAPPRLLQKLSESGKIF
;
A
#
# COMPACT_ATOMS: atom_id res chain seq x y z
N VAL A 1 -7.96 14.86 23.07
CA VAL A 1 -8.58 15.72 24.10
C VAL A 1 -7.53 16.30 25.03
N GLU A 2 -6.65 15.49 25.66
CA GLU A 2 -5.68 16.01 26.65
C GLU A 2 -4.68 16.98 26.01
N ALA A 3 -4.04 16.63 24.89
CA ALA A 3 -3.12 17.49 24.17
C ALA A 3 -3.78 18.80 23.68
N GLU A 4 -5.07 18.79 23.36
CA GLU A 4 -5.77 19.96 22.86
C GLU A 4 -5.91 21.08 23.90
N LYS A 5 -5.84 20.76 25.20
CA LYS A 5 -5.87 21.76 26.29
C LYS A 5 -4.70 22.74 26.22
N TYR A 6 -3.59 22.34 25.62
CA TYR A 6 -2.36 23.11 25.50
C TYR A 6 -2.21 23.81 24.15
N LEU A 7 -3.18 23.63 23.25
CA LEU A 7 -3.14 24.22 21.91
C LEU A 7 -3.83 25.57 21.85
N ASN A 8 -3.26 26.51 21.13
CA ASN A 8 -3.88 27.79 20.82
C ASN A 8 -5.16 27.61 19.98
N LYS A 9 -6.03 28.62 19.97
CA LYS A 9 -7.31 28.58 19.24
C LYS A 9 -7.14 28.24 17.75
N GLU A 10 -6.07 28.69 17.13
CA GLU A 10 -5.79 28.51 15.69
C GLU A 10 -4.86 27.35 15.37
N SER A 11 -4.38 26.62 16.38
CA SER A 11 -3.49 25.49 16.17
C SER A 11 -4.19 24.37 15.40
N ILE A 12 -3.44 23.73 14.50
CA ILE A 12 -3.85 22.53 13.79
C ILE A 12 -3.36 21.33 14.57
N PHE A 13 -4.26 20.39 14.85
CA PHE A 13 -3.91 19.11 15.43
C PHE A 13 -3.79 18.07 14.30
N ALA A 14 -2.59 17.53 14.12
CA ALA A 14 -2.31 16.57 13.05
C ALA A 14 -1.91 15.21 13.60
N SER A 15 -2.49 14.14 13.04
CA SER A 15 -2.10 12.76 13.37
C SER A 15 -1.24 12.18 12.25
N ASN A 16 -0.16 11.46 12.64
CA ASN A 16 0.73 10.73 11.70
C ASN A 16 0.38 9.23 11.60
N THR A 17 -0.84 8.82 11.91
CA THR A 17 -1.25 7.43 11.71
C THR A 17 -1.18 7.03 10.24
N SER A 18 -0.88 5.76 9.95
CA SER A 18 -0.86 5.21 8.59
C SER A 18 -2.12 4.41 8.23
N THR A 19 -2.94 4.05 9.22
CA THR A 19 -4.06 3.11 9.01
C THR A 19 -5.36 3.52 9.68
N ILE A 20 -5.27 4.22 10.82
CA ILE A 20 -6.45 4.59 11.61
C ILE A 20 -7.16 5.78 10.96
N PRO A 21 -8.45 5.68 10.64
CA PRO A 21 -9.19 6.78 10.02
C PRO A 21 -9.13 8.07 10.86
N ILE A 22 -8.74 9.16 10.20
CA ILE A 22 -8.59 10.48 10.85
C ILE A 22 -9.92 10.98 11.41
N THR A 23 -11.02 10.72 10.72
CA THR A 23 -12.38 11.04 11.19
C THR A 23 -12.71 10.37 12.52
N SER A 24 -12.25 9.13 12.72
CA SER A 24 -12.44 8.42 13.99
C SER A 24 -11.63 9.03 15.12
N LEU A 25 -10.40 9.47 14.86
CA LEU A 25 -9.57 10.17 15.83
C LEU A 25 -10.14 11.55 16.19
N ALA A 26 -10.69 12.25 15.18
CA ALA A 26 -11.27 13.58 15.36
C ALA A 26 -12.61 13.59 16.09
N LYS A 27 -13.29 12.45 16.30
CA LYS A 27 -14.60 12.38 16.97
C LYS A 27 -14.60 13.02 18.37
N ASN A 28 -13.51 12.85 19.10
CA ASN A 28 -13.36 13.34 20.48
C ASN A 28 -12.61 14.68 20.55
N SER A 29 -12.28 15.28 19.40
CA SER A 29 -11.62 16.59 19.34
C SER A 29 -12.63 17.69 19.65
N HIS A 30 -12.22 18.68 20.44
CA HIS A 30 -13.00 19.90 20.69
C HIS A 30 -13.01 20.83 19.45
N LYS A 31 -12.04 20.64 18.53
CA LYS A 31 -11.90 21.45 17.31
C LYS A 31 -11.71 20.56 16.08
N PRO A 32 -12.72 19.74 15.72
CA PRO A 32 -12.60 18.78 14.63
C PRO A 32 -12.34 19.45 13.26
N ASN A 33 -12.67 20.74 13.11
CA ASN A 33 -12.35 21.52 11.90
C ASN A 33 -10.85 21.80 11.74
N ASN A 34 -10.11 21.80 12.86
CA ASN A 34 -8.65 21.98 12.88
C ASN A 34 -7.90 20.64 12.98
N PHE A 35 -8.59 19.52 12.84
CA PHE A 35 -8.00 18.20 12.89
C PHE A 35 -7.74 17.66 11.47
N ILE A 36 -6.54 17.08 11.23
CA ILE A 36 -6.11 16.59 9.90
C ILE A 36 -5.13 15.43 10.05
N GLY A 37 -5.00 14.59 9.04
CA GLY A 37 -3.93 13.62 8.94
C GLY A 37 -2.72 14.18 8.18
N ILE A 38 -1.51 13.92 8.69
CA ILE A 38 -0.26 14.18 7.99
C ILE A 38 0.60 12.93 8.08
N HIS A 39 0.52 12.09 7.06
CA HIS A 39 1.24 10.83 7.00
C HIS A 39 2.62 11.03 6.37
N PHE A 40 3.65 10.84 7.18
CA PHE A 40 5.06 10.85 6.75
C PHE A 40 5.52 9.43 6.44
N PHE A 41 6.43 9.31 5.47
CA PHE A 41 7.01 8.03 5.06
C PHE A 41 8.40 7.86 5.65
N SER A 42 8.69 6.66 6.13
CA SER A 42 10.00 6.33 6.71
C SER A 42 11.00 5.93 5.61
N PRO A 43 12.27 6.39 5.69
CA PRO A 43 12.83 7.35 6.64
C PRO A 43 12.46 8.80 6.29
N VAL A 44 11.90 9.53 7.25
CA VAL A 44 11.28 10.85 7.03
C VAL A 44 12.21 11.85 6.33
N HIS A 45 13.50 11.87 6.68
CA HIS A 45 14.48 12.80 6.11
C HIS A 45 14.77 12.55 4.63
N ARG A 46 14.55 11.34 4.11
CA ARG A 46 14.79 10.95 2.70
C ARG A 46 13.54 10.97 1.86
N MET A 47 12.41 10.55 2.43
CA MET A 47 11.15 10.44 1.70
C MET A 47 10.55 11.82 1.42
N LYS A 48 10.30 12.09 0.14
CA LYS A 48 9.81 13.39 -0.32
C LYS A 48 8.30 13.58 -0.14
N LEU A 49 7.53 12.49 -0.13
CA LEU A 49 6.08 12.54 -0.07
C LEU A 49 5.57 12.86 1.33
N ILE A 50 4.48 13.60 1.38
CA ILE A 50 3.53 13.68 2.51
C ILE A 50 2.14 13.40 1.96
N GLU A 51 1.41 12.49 2.61
CA GLU A 51 0.01 12.25 2.36
C GLU A 51 -0.81 13.05 3.38
N ILE A 52 -1.60 14.01 2.90
CA ILE A 52 -2.47 14.86 3.72
C ILE A 52 -3.89 14.29 3.65
N ILE A 53 -4.44 13.89 4.79
CA ILE A 53 -5.72 13.19 4.88
C ILE A 53 -6.80 14.12 5.47
N LYS A 54 -7.81 14.44 4.66
CA LYS A 54 -8.96 15.22 5.10
C LYS A 54 -9.93 14.35 5.90
N ALA A 55 -10.12 14.64 7.18
CA ALA A 55 -11.26 14.10 7.93
C ALA A 55 -12.56 14.77 7.47
N LYS A 56 -13.71 14.15 7.79
CA LYS A 56 -15.03 14.68 7.38
C LYS A 56 -15.30 16.14 7.78
N LYS A 57 -14.72 16.60 8.91
CA LYS A 57 -14.91 17.96 9.43
C LYS A 57 -13.71 18.87 9.22
N THR A 58 -12.62 18.40 8.60
CA THR A 58 -11.43 19.23 8.33
C THR A 58 -11.82 20.42 7.46
N SER A 59 -11.52 21.64 7.93
CA SER A 59 -11.84 22.86 7.20
C SER A 59 -10.88 23.07 6.02
N SER A 60 -11.36 23.81 4.99
CA SER A 60 -10.51 24.20 3.85
C SER A 60 -9.31 25.05 4.29
N MET A 61 -9.46 25.88 5.33
CA MET A 61 -8.36 26.66 5.89
C MET A 61 -7.29 25.77 6.52
N THR A 62 -7.69 24.75 7.29
CA THR A 62 -6.78 23.75 7.87
C THR A 62 -6.02 23.02 6.79
N LEU A 63 -6.70 22.56 5.74
CA LEU A 63 -6.08 21.93 4.58
C LEU A 63 -5.05 22.84 3.91
N LEU A 64 -5.42 24.08 3.61
CA LEU A 64 -4.51 25.04 2.96
C LEU A 64 -3.27 25.34 3.80
N LYS A 65 -3.45 25.57 5.13
CA LYS A 65 -2.34 25.78 6.07
C LYS A 65 -1.41 24.55 6.09
N THR A 66 -1.97 23.34 6.07
CA THR A 66 -1.22 22.08 6.08
C THR A 66 -0.44 21.87 4.77
N ILE A 67 -1.02 22.17 3.61
CA ILE A 67 -0.32 22.13 2.32
C ILE A 67 0.85 23.13 2.30
N LYS A 68 0.63 24.35 2.79
CA LYS A 68 1.70 25.37 2.90
C LYS A 68 2.83 24.89 3.83
N TYR A 69 2.47 24.28 4.97
CA TYR A 69 3.45 23.69 5.89
C TYR A 69 4.27 22.58 5.21
N ALA A 70 3.62 21.64 4.52
CA ALA A 70 4.31 20.56 3.81
C ALA A 70 5.33 21.11 2.80
N LYS A 71 4.93 22.11 2.00
CA LYS A 71 5.83 22.80 1.05
C LYS A 71 6.99 23.54 1.75
N LYS A 72 6.72 24.21 2.89
CA LYS A 72 7.74 24.91 3.68
C LYS A 72 8.84 23.96 4.19
N ILE A 73 8.48 22.75 4.57
CA ILE A 73 9.45 21.69 4.98
C ILE A 73 9.99 20.89 3.78
N LYS A 74 9.85 21.41 2.56
CA LYS A 74 10.36 20.84 1.30
C LYS A 74 9.85 19.43 0.99
N LYS A 75 8.60 19.13 1.38
CA LYS A 75 7.90 17.89 1.01
C LYS A 75 6.91 18.14 -0.13
N THR A 76 6.63 17.09 -0.86
CA THR A 76 5.62 17.08 -1.92
C THR A 76 4.31 16.55 -1.32
N PRO A 77 3.28 17.38 -1.12
CA PRO A 77 2.01 16.93 -0.60
C PRO A 77 1.14 16.32 -1.69
N ILE A 78 0.43 15.26 -1.34
CA ILE A 78 -0.79 14.80 -2.02
C ILE A 78 -1.95 14.93 -1.04
N VAL A 79 -3.16 15.14 -1.56
CA VAL A 79 -4.37 15.28 -0.75
C VAL A 79 -5.31 14.11 -0.99
N VAL A 80 -5.73 13.48 0.08
CA VAL A 80 -6.65 12.33 0.04
C VAL A 80 -7.80 12.50 1.01
N ASN A 81 -8.93 11.87 0.73
CA ASN A 81 -10.03 11.74 1.65
C ASN A 81 -9.80 10.58 2.62
N ASP A 82 -10.38 10.68 3.80
CA ASP A 82 -10.21 9.70 4.87
C ASP A 82 -10.83 8.35 4.52
N SER A 83 -10.05 7.31 4.65
CA SER A 83 -10.48 5.91 4.53
C SER A 83 -9.51 5.01 5.30
N PRO A 84 -9.88 3.76 5.67
CA PRO A 84 -8.95 2.83 6.30
C PRO A 84 -7.72 2.56 5.42
N GLY A 85 -6.52 2.90 5.92
CA GLY A 85 -5.25 2.78 5.19
C GLY A 85 -5.03 3.84 4.10
N PHE A 86 -5.91 4.84 4.01
CA PHE A 86 -5.85 5.96 3.09
C PHE A 86 -5.63 5.51 1.63
N TYR A 87 -4.90 6.28 0.84
CA TYR A 87 -4.52 5.89 -0.53
C TYR A 87 -3.23 5.07 -0.54
N THR A 88 -2.17 5.60 0.06
CA THR A 88 -0.83 5.05 -0.11
C THR A 88 -0.67 3.67 0.50
N THR A 89 -1.13 3.45 1.74
CA THR A 89 -1.05 2.15 2.41
C THR A 89 -1.91 1.11 1.70
N ARG A 90 -3.14 1.46 1.27
CA ARG A 90 -4.03 0.55 0.52
C ARG A 90 -3.38 0.00 -0.73
N VAL A 91 -2.77 0.87 -1.54
CA VAL A 91 -2.16 0.48 -2.81
C VAL A 91 -0.84 -0.24 -2.59
N PHE A 92 -0.02 0.22 -1.64
CA PHE A 92 1.25 -0.42 -1.29
C PHE A 92 1.06 -1.86 -0.79
N GLU A 93 0.05 -2.12 0.05
CA GLU A 93 -0.27 -3.47 0.52
C GLU A 93 -0.53 -4.46 -0.63
N ARG A 94 -1.01 -4.01 -1.79
CA ARG A 94 -1.22 -4.88 -2.96
C ARG A 94 0.11 -5.45 -3.47
N TYR A 95 1.17 -4.64 -3.48
CA TYR A 95 2.50 -5.08 -3.87
C TYR A 95 3.05 -6.18 -2.94
N THR A 96 3.03 -5.91 -1.63
CA THR A 96 3.53 -6.87 -0.64
C THR A 96 2.69 -8.13 -0.59
N ASN A 97 1.36 -8.00 -0.66
CA ASN A 97 0.44 -9.15 -0.65
C ASN A 97 0.61 -10.03 -1.89
N GLU A 98 0.87 -9.47 -3.07
CA GLU A 98 1.16 -10.28 -4.26
C GLU A 98 2.49 -11.02 -4.13
N GLY A 99 3.53 -10.40 -3.57
CA GLY A 99 4.78 -11.08 -3.25
C GLY A 99 4.58 -12.29 -2.32
N LEU A 100 3.84 -12.10 -1.21
CA LEU A 100 3.50 -13.18 -0.29
C LEU A 100 2.62 -14.25 -0.94
N THR A 101 1.63 -13.84 -1.73
CA THR A 101 0.76 -14.79 -2.42
C THR A 101 1.55 -15.67 -3.39
N MET A 102 2.50 -15.10 -4.13
CA MET A 102 3.38 -15.87 -5.01
C MET A 102 4.28 -16.84 -4.23
N ILE A 103 4.77 -16.50 -3.03
CA ILE A 103 5.45 -17.44 -2.15
C ILE A 103 4.54 -18.59 -1.77
N TYR A 104 3.30 -18.29 -1.36
CA TYR A 104 2.30 -19.34 -0.99
C TYR A 104 1.97 -20.26 -2.17
N GLU A 105 1.95 -19.72 -3.39
CA GLU A 105 1.74 -20.47 -4.64
C GLU A 105 2.97 -21.30 -5.07
N GLY A 106 4.05 -21.28 -4.28
CA GLY A 106 5.28 -22.04 -4.53
C GLY A 106 6.19 -21.43 -5.59
N GLN A 107 6.11 -20.11 -5.84
CA GLN A 107 7.07 -19.43 -6.69
C GLN A 107 8.37 -19.20 -5.94
N LYS A 108 9.52 -19.34 -6.63
CA LYS A 108 10.85 -19.12 -6.03
C LYS A 108 11.01 -17.69 -5.53
N ALA A 109 11.33 -17.52 -4.23
CA ALA A 109 11.55 -16.20 -3.62
C ALA A 109 12.53 -15.32 -4.43
N LYS A 110 13.63 -15.90 -4.89
CA LYS A 110 14.61 -15.21 -5.75
C LYS A 110 14.01 -14.70 -7.06
N SER A 111 13.06 -15.44 -7.66
CA SER A 111 12.39 -15.05 -8.90
C SER A 111 11.42 -13.90 -8.66
N ILE A 112 10.67 -13.92 -7.54
CA ILE A 112 9.75 -12.87 -7.12
C ILE A 112 10.52 -11.56 -6.92
N GLU A 113 11.58 -11.57 -6.10
CA GLU A 113 12.43 -10.40 -5.82
C GLU A 113 13.06 -9.83 -7.10
N LYS A 114 13.66 -10.70 -7.93
CA LYS A 114 14.26 -10.26 -9.20
C LYS A 114 13.23 -9.69 -10.17
N SER A 115 12.02 -10.25 -10.22
CA SER A 115 10.96 -9.73 -11.09
C SER A 115 10.48 -8.36 -10.65
N ALA A 116 10.40 -8.10 -9.35
CA ALA A 116 10.06 -6.79 -8.82
C ALA A 116 11.13 -5.74 -9.15
N ILE A 117 12.41 -6.05 -8.94
CA ILE A 117 13.50 -5.14 -9.32
C ILE A 117 13.52 -4.89 -10.84
N ARG A 118 13.32 -5.94 -11.65
CA ARG A 118 13.23 -5.81 -13.11
C ARG A 118 12.04 -4.98 -13.56
N ALA A 119 10.93 -5.03 -12.82
CA ALA A 119 9.77 -4.17 -13.05
C ALA A 119 10.07 -2.69 -12.75
N GLY A 120 11.17 -2.38 -12.07
CA GLY A 120 11.60 -1.01 -11.73
C GLY A 120 11.26 -0.59 -10.31
N TYR A 121 10.78 -1.51 -9.45
CA TYR A 121 10.63 -1.21 -8.02
C TYR A 121 12.01 -1.11 -7.34
N PRO A 122 12.19 -0.16 -6.42
CA PRO A 122 13.49 0.05 -5.76
C PRO A 122 13.87 -1.10 -4.82
N VAL A 123 12.90 -1.81 -4.28
CA VAL A 123 13.06 -2.90 -3.32
C VAL A 123 12.04 -4.00 -3.63
N GLY A 124 12.46 -5.26 -3.54
CA GLY A 124 11.55 -6.39 -3.72
C GLY A 124 10.55 -6.54 -2.57
N PRO A 125 9.39 -7.20 -2.78
CA PRO A 125 8.31 -7.22 -1.82
C PRO A 125 8.66 -7.94 -0.51
N LEU A 126 9.45 -9.00 -0.56
CA LEU A 126 9.85 -9.74 0.63
C LEU A 126 10.84 -8.94 1.49
N ALA A 127 11.79 -8.26 0.83
CA ALA A 127 12.73 -7.38 1.51
C ALA A 127 12.01 -6.20 2.19
N VAL A 128 10.98 -5.63 1.55
CA VAL A 128 10.16 -4.56 2.14
C VAL A 128 9.39 -5.05 3.36
N ILE A 129 8.81 -6.24 3.29
CA ILE A 129 8.08 -6.84 4.43
C ILE A 129 8.99 -6.99 5.65
N ASP A 130 10.22 -7.42 5.45
CA ASP A 130 11.21 -7.54 6.53
C ASP A 130 11.56 -6.18 7.15
N GLU A 131 11.68 -5.12 6.34
CA GLU A 131 11.95 -3.76 6.84
C GLU A 131 10.77 -3.17 7.63
N ILE A 132 9.52 -3.50 7.24
CA ILE A 132 8.30 -3.04 7.95
C ILE A 132 8.16 -3.75 9.30
N ASN A 133 8.62 -4.97 9.44
CA ASN A 133 8.40 -5.92 10.53
C ASN A 133 7.10 -6.75 10.36
N ILE A 134 7.28 -8.06 10.26
CA ILE A 134 6.19 -9.02 10.02
C ILE A 134 5.17 -9.02 11.17
N ASN A 135 5.61 -8.84 12.43
CA ASN A 135 4.70 -8.72 13.57
C ASN A 135 3.79 -7.49 13.47
N LEU A 136 4.32 -6.36 13.00
CA LEU A 136 3.51 -5.15 12.79
C LEU A 136 2.42 -5.41 11.75
N ILE A 137 2.77 -6.06 10.64
CA ILE A 137 1.81 -6.44 9.60
C ILE A 137 0.72 -7.37 10.18
N ALA A 138 1.11 -8.37 10.98
CA ALA A 138 0.16 -9.29 11.61
C ALA A 138 -0.79 -8.56 12.57
N ASN A 139 -0.28 -7.64 13.38
CA ASN A 139 -1.09 -6.86 14.31
C ASN A 139 -2.10 -5.96 13.57
N ILE A 140 -1.68 -5.26 12.52
CA ILE A 140 -2.58 -4.45 11.68
C ILE A 140 -3.71 -5.33 11.10
N ARG A 141 -3.39 -6.51 10.58
CA ARG A 141 -4.37 -7.47 10.05
C ARG A 141 -5.33 -7.97 11.13
N LYS A 142 -4.81 -8.31 12.31
CA LYS A 142 -5.63 -8.75 13.45
C LYS A 142 -6.63 -7.66 13.84
N HIS A 143 -6.21 -6.41 13.94
CA HIS A 143 -7.12 -5.29 14.23
C HIS A 143 -8.20 -5.15 13.16
N LYS A 144 -7.85 -5.22 11.88
CA LYS A 144 -8.81 -5.18 10.77
C LYS A 144 -9.83 -6.34 10.83
N TYR A 145 -9.40 -7.53 11.23
CA TYR A 145 -10.29 -8.66 11.39
C TYR A 145 -11.27 -8.47 12.55
N LEU A 146 -10.79 -8.01 13.70
CA LEU A 146 -11.63 -7.69 14.84
C LEU A 146 -12.65 -6.58 14.54
N GLU A 147 -12.28 -5.57 13.76
CA GLU A 147 -13.23 -4.54 13.31
C GLU A 147 -14.29 -5.11 12.36
N ASN A 148 -13.90 -5.98 11.43
CA ASN A 148 -14.86 -6.65 10.55
C ASN A 148 -15.85 -7.51 11.33
N GLU A 149 -15.39 -8.29 12.31
CA GLU A 149 -16.25 -9.11 13.20
C GLU A 149 -17.23 -8.25 13.99
N LYS A 150 -16.78 -7.13 14.57
CA LYS A 150 -17.65 -6.18 15.27
C LYS A 150 -18.74 -5.58 14.37
N ASN A 151 -18.45 -5.45 13.09
CA ASN A 151 -19.39 -4.91 12.10
C ASN A 151 -20.19 -6.00 11.36
N ASN A 152 -20.16 -7.26 11.83
CA ASN A 152 -20.80 -8.43 11.22
C ASN A 152 -20.37 -8.66 9.75
N ASN A 153 -19.19 -8.19 9.37
CA ASN A 153 -18.62 -8.42 8.03
C ASN A 153 -17.87 -9.76 8.02
N LYS A 154 -18.10 -10.56 6.97
CA LYS A 154 -17.34 -11.81 6.77
C LYS A 154 -15.85 -11.51 6.57
N THR A 155 -15.04 -12.04 7.46
CA THR A 155 -13.58 -11.93 7.36
C THR A 155 -13.06 -12.95 6.35
N LYS A 156 -12.40 -12.47 5.29
CA LYS A 156 -11.75 -13.32 4.31
C LYS A 156 -10.27 -13.45 4.63
N ILE A 157 -9.82 -14.69 4.84
CA ILE A 157 -8.39 -15.03 5.01
C ILE A 157 -7.75 -15.18 3.63
N PHE A 158 -6.67 -14.43 3.39
CA PHE A 158 -5.93 -14.48 2.13
C PHE A 158 -4.70 -15.39 2.22
N SER A 159 -4.18 -15.82 1.07
CA SER A 159 -2.94 -16.61 1.01
C SER A 159 -1.75 -15.87 1.65
N SER A 160 -1.69 -14.54 1.50
CA SER A 160 -0.69 -13.70 2.15
C SER A 160 -0.75 -13.75 3.68
N ASP A 161 -1.94 -13.96 4.28
CA ASP A 161 -2.09 -14.06 5.74
C ASP A 161 -1.50 -15.36 6.26
N LYS A 162 -1.71 -16.45 5.51
CA LYS A 162 -1.14 -17.77 5.83
C LYS A 162 0.39 -17.73 5.83
N VAL A 163 1.00 -16.98 4.91
CA VAL A 163 2.45 -16.81 4.88
C VAL A 163 2.94 -16.07 6.12
N ILE A 164 2.29 -14.96 6.50
CA ILE A 164 2.62 -14.21 7.72
C ILE A 164 2.48 -15.09 8.96
N ASP A 165 1.40 -15.87 9.05
CA ASP A 165 1.19 -16.79 10.16
C ASP A 165 2.28 -17.86 10.27
N ILE A 166 2.71 -18.43 9.14
CA ILE A 166 3.81 -19.41 9.12
C ILE A 166 5.11 -18.75 9.62
N MET A 167 5.44 -17.55 9.09
CA MET A 167 6.67 -16.84 9.47
C MET A 167 6.73 -16.54 10.97
N ILE A 168 5.61 -16.16 11.57
CA ILE A 168 5.56 -15.81 12.99
C ILE A 168 5.43 -17.05 13.87
N LYS A 169 4.39 -17.87 13.61
CA LYS A 169 3.99 -18.93 14.54
C LYS A 169 4.84 -20.19 14.43
N LYS A 170 5.33 -20.53 13.22
CA LYS A 170 6.10 -21.76 12.99
C LYS A 170 7.60 -21.52 12.94
N VAL A 171 8.03 -20.36 12.45
CA VAL A 171 9.45 -20.09 12.16
C VAL A 171 10.05 -19.06 13.12
N ASN A 172 9.21 -18.26 13.78
CA ASN A 172 9.60 -17.15 14.67
C ASN A 172 10.57 -16.15 14.01
N ARG A 173 10.26 -15.80 12.74
CA ARG A 173 11.04 -14.82 11.97
C ARG A 173 10.19 -13.58 11.70
N THR A 174 10.56 -12.48 12.32
CA THR A 174 9.75 -11.26 12.41
C THR A 174 10.22 -10.11 11.52
N GLY A 175 11.30 -10.33 10.78
CA GLY A 175 11.91 -9.33 9.89
C GLY A 175 13.25 -8.83 10.41
N ARG A 176 13.74 -7.73 9.84
CA ARG A 176 15.07 -7.18 10.09
C ARG A 176 15.35 -6.83 11.56
N SER A 177 14.35 -6.36 12.28
CA SER A 177 14.48 -5.98 13.70
C SER A 177 14.44 -7.18 14.66
N GLY A 178 14.26 -8.40 14.16
CA GLY A 178 14.22 -9.63 14.91
C GLY A 178 15.35 -10.59 14.51
N LEU A 179 15.05 -11.89 14.53
CA LEU A 179 15.98 -12.96 14.11
C LEU A 179 16.06 -13.13 12.58
N GLY A 180 15.78 -12.07 11.79
CA GLY A 180 15.60 -12.11 10.35
C GLY A 180 14.14 -12.35 9.94
N GLY A 181 13.87 -12.33 8.66
CA GLY A 181 12.55 -12.56 8.05
C GLY A 181 12.69 -13.47 6.84
N PHE A 182 12.25 -13.00 5.67
CA PHE A 182 12.55 -13.64 4.39
C PHE A 182 14.03 -13.54 4.00
N TYR A 183 14.75 -12.66 4.68
CA TYR A 183 16.19 -12.46 4.52
C TYR A 183 16.94 -12.72 5.85
N GLU A 184 18.19 -13.09 5.68
CA GLU A 184 19.22 -13.05 6.73
C GLU A 184 19.89 -11.69 6.71
N TYR A 185 20.20 -11.17 7.90
CA TYR A 185 20.84 -9.87 8.10
C TYR A 185 22.13 -10.07 8.93
N PRO A 186 23.22 -10.56 8.31
CA PRO A 186 24.46 -10.79 9.02
C PRO A 186 25.07 -9.46 9.50
N ASN A 187 25.79 -9.49 10.63
CA ASN A 187 26.48 -8.31 11.16
C ASN A 187 27.52 -7.77 10.17
N GLN A 188 28.12 -8.64 9.36
CA GLN A 188 29.05 -8.27 8.30
C GLN A 188 28.57 -8.84 6.96
N GLY A 189 28.64 -8.03 5.90
CA GLY A 189 28.26 -8.44 4.57
C GLY A 189 26.86 -7.97 4.14
N LYS A 190 26.42 -8.50 3.00
CA LYS A 190 25.11 -8.14 2.41
C LYS A 190 24.03 -9.12 2.87
N LYS A 191 22.79 -8.62 3.06
CA LYS A 191 21.63 -9.48 3.28
C LYS A 191 21.43 -10.46 2.12
N PHE A 192 20.96 -11.65 2.43
CA PHE A 192 20.64 -12.70 1.45
C PHE A 192 19.32 -13.39 1.82
N LEU A 193 18.66 -14.00 0.86
CA LEU A 193 17.42 -14.74 1.11
C LEU A 193 17.68 -15.90 2.07
N TRP A 194 16.81 -16.04 3.05
CA TRP A 194 16.86 -17.12 4.02
C TRP A 194 16.86 -18.50 3.33
N THR A 195 17.85 -19.31 3.60
CA THR A 195 18.10 -20.57 2.90
C THR A 195 17.01 -21.62 3.11
N ASN A 196 16.37 -21.60 4.29
CA ASN A 196 15.33 -22.58 4.63
C ASN A 196 13.90 -22.19 4.18
N ILE A 197 13.76 -21.13 3.39
CA ILE A 197 12.44 -20.65 2.95
C ILE A 197 11.64 -21.74 2.22
N GLU A 198 12.31 -22.56 1.41
CA GLU A 198 11.69 -23.63 0.62
C GLU A 198 11.17 -24.80 1.47
N LYS A 199 11.70 -24.98 2.69
CA LYS A 199 11.21 -25.98 3.67
C LYS A 199 9.78 -25.66 4.15
N TYR A 200 9.45 -24.36 4.26
CA TYR A 200 8.15 -23.91 4.75
C TYR A 200 7.21 -23.49 3.62
N PHE A 201 7.76 -23.15 2.47
CA PHE A 201 7.05 -22.77 1.25
C PHE A 201 7.59 -23.58 0.08
N PRO A 202 7.10 -24.84 -0.10
CA PRO A 202 7.58 -25.75 -1.13
C PRO A 202 7.44 -25.17 -2.53
N ILE A 203 8.46 -25.37 -3.36
CA ILE A 203 8.47 -24.86 -4.73
C ILE A 203 7.51 -25.68 -5.60
N SER A 204 6.62 -24.97 -6.30
CA SER A 204 5.76 -25.56 -7.33
C SER A 204 6.57 -25.99 -8.56
N LYS A 205 6.21 -27.13 -9.15
CA LYS A 205 6.78 -27.55 -10.45
C LYS A 205 6.52 -26.53 -11.57
N LYS A 206 5.37 -25.81 -11.49
CA LYS A 206 4.98 -24.79 -12.45
C LYS A 206 5.40 -23.40 -11.95
N GLN A 207 6.47 -22.86 -12.52
CA GLN A 207 6.92 -21.51 -12.21
C GLN A 207 6.32 -20.51 -13.19
N LEU A 208 5.97 -19.32 -12.68
CA LEU A 208 5.48 -18.21 -13.50
C LEU A 208 6.63 -17.59 -14.31
N SER A 209 6.29 -17.04 -15.47
CA SER A 209 7.22 -16.20 -16.22
C SER A 209 7.52 -14.90 -15.46
N LYS A 210 8.69 -14.32 -15.71
CA LYS A 210 9.05 -13.01 -15.14
C LYS A 210 8.04 -11.92 -15.52
N ILE A 211 7.55 -11.94 -16.77
CA ILE A 211 6.54 -10.98 -17.25
C ILE A 211 5.26 -11.11 -16.45
N GLU A 212 4.80 -12.32 -16.18
CA GLU A 212 3.58 -12.53 -15.42
C GLU A 212 3.69 -12.09 -13.95
N MET A 213 4.85 -12.32 -13.32
CA MET A 213 5.12 -11.78 -11.97
C MET A 213 5.13 -10.25 -11.96
N MET A 214 5.75 -9.62 -12.99
CA MET A 214 5.76 -8.16 -13.14
C MET A 214 4.35 -7.60 -13.34
N ASP A 215 3.55 -8.23 -14.20
CA ASP A 215 2.14 -7.83 -14.42
C ASP A 215 1.35 -7.91 -13.12
N ARG A 216 1.51 -8.96 -12.32
CA ARG A 216 0.82 -9.08 -11.03
C ARG A 216 1.13 -7.91 -10.10
N PHE A 217 2.37 -7.43 -10.07
CA PHE A 217 2.73 -6.26 -9.28
C PHE A 217 2.11 -4.97 -9.84
N TYR A 218 2.22 -4.72 -11.13
CA TYR A 218 1.69 -3.51 -11.74
C TYR A 218 0.17 -3.45 -11.65
N PHE A 219 -0.49 -4.52 -12.07
CA PHE A 219 -1.94 -4.55 -12.20
C PHE A 219 -2.63 -4.55 -10.83
N SER A 220 -2.11 -5.25 -9.83
CA SER A 220 -2.70 -5.22 -8.48
C SER A 220 -2.73 -3.81 -7.89
N GLN A 221 -1.67 -3.03 -8.08
CA GLN A 221 -1.58 -1.66 -7.60
C GLN A 221 -2.39 -0.68 -8.45
N ALA A 222 -2.33 -0.81 -9.77
CA ALA A 222 -3.11 0.05 -10.66
C ALA A 222 -4.62 -0.13 -10.45
N ILE A 223 -5.09 -1.37 -10.32
CA ILE A 223 -6.51 -1.69 -10.03
C ILE A 223 -6.92 -1.09 -8.68
N GLU A 224 -6.11 -1.19 -7.65
CA GLU A 224 -6.45 -0.61 -6.34
C GLU A 224 -6.44 0.92 -6.39
N THR A 225 -5.54 1.53 -7.17
CA THR A 225 -5.58 2.99 -7.41
C THR A 225 -6.88 3.40 -8.10
N ILE A 226 -7.33 2.64 -9.11
CA ILE A 226 -8.63 2.91 -9.78
C ILE A 226 -9.78 2.81 -8.77
N ARG A 227 -9.77 1.83 -7.86
CA ARG A 227 -10.76 1.72 -6.79
C ARG A 227 -10.73 2.91 -5.84
N CYS A 228 -9.53 3.32 -5.41
CA CYS A 228 -9.38 4.53 -4.57
C CYS A 228 -9.91 5.78 -5.27
N TYR A 229 -9.72 5.89 -6.58
CA TYR A 229 -10.23 7.00 -7.39
C TYR A 229 -11.76 6.92 -7.55
N GLU A 230 -12.29 5.74 -7.83
CA GLU A 230 -13.73 5.48 -7.94
C GLU A 230 -14.47 5.75 -6.62
N GLU A 231 -13.87 5.41 -5.49
CA GLU A 231 -14.39 5.63 -4.15
C GLU A 231 -14.20 7.08 -3.65
N GLY A 232 -13.52 7.92 -4.41
CA GLY A 232 -13.21 9.29 -4.01
C GLY A 232 -12.19 9.40 -2.88
N VAL A 233 -11.39 8.34 -2.61
CA VAL A 233 -10.29 8.40 -1.64
C VAL A 233 -9.17 9.30 -2.16
N ILE A 234 -8.91 9.25 -3.46
CA ILE A 234 -8.05 10.19 -4.16
C ILE A 234 -8.82 10.77 -5.35
N GLU A 235 -8.80 12.09 -5.50
CA GLU A 235 -9.61 12.80 -6.51
C GLU A 235 -8.75 13.36 -7.65
N SER A 236 -7.43 13.46 -7.45
CA SER A 236 -6.48 13.99 -8.41
C SER A 236 -5.66 12.89 -9.07
N VAL A 237 -5.74 12.78 -10.40
CA VAL A 237 -4.90 11.87 -11.19
C VAL A 237 -3.41 12.17 -11.01
N SER A 238 -3.05 13.46 -10.93
CA SER A 238 -1.68 13.89 -10.66
C SER A 238 -1.20 13.43 -9.30
N ASP A 239 -2.03 13.61 -8.25
CA ASP A 239 -1.69 13.18 -6.89
C ASP A 239 -1.58 11.65 -6.80
N ALA A 240 -2.44 10.90 -7.51
CA ALA A 240 -2.36 9.46 -7.59
C ALA A 240 -1.03 9.00 -8.21
N ASN A 241 -0.62 9.61 -9.32
CA ASN A 241 0.63 9.27 -10.00
C ASN A 241 1.86 9.67 -9.15
N ILE A 242 1.90 10.89 -8.64
CA ILE A 242 3.00 11.37 -7.78
C ILE A 242 3.08 10.54 -6.50
N GLY A 243 1.95 10.30 -5.85
CA GLY A 243 1.85 9.49 -4.65
C GLY A 243 2.38 8.08 -4.85
N SER A 244 2.07 7.46 -5.98
CA SER A 244 2.55 6.11 -6.29
C SER A 244 4.08 6.05 -6.46
N ILE A 245 4.67 7.02 -7.12
CA ILE A 245 6.12 7.07 -7.37
C ILE A 245 6.87 7.41 -6.09
N LEU A 246 6.48 8.50 -5.41
CA LEU A 246 7.22 9.01 -4.26
C LEU A 246 6.90 8.31 -2.94
N GLY A 247 5.72 7.69 -2.83
CA GLY A 247 5.26 7.03 -1.60
C GLY A 247 5.81 5.62 -1.43
N TRP A 248 5.69 4.79 -2.45
CA TRP A 248 6.09 3.39 -2.34
C TRP A 248 6.95 2.89 -3.50
N GLY A 249 7.41 3.79 -4.36
CA GLY A 249 8.35 3.47 -5.43
C GLY A 249 7.72 2.70 -6.59
N PHE A 250 6.46 2.97 -6.93
CA PHE A 250 5.94 2.50 -8.22
C PHE A 250 6.87 2.99 -9.33
N PRO A 251 7.20 2.16 -10.33
CA PRO A 251 8.23 2.49 -11.30
C PRO A 251 8.01 3.83 -11.99
N SER A 252 8.94 4.76 -11.79
CA SER A 252 8.85 6.12 -12.34
C SER A 252 8.82 6.14 -13.87
N SER A 253 9.45 5.15 -14.53
CA SER A 253 9.38 4.95 -15.98
C SER A 253 7.97 4.68 -16.50
N LYS A 254 7.02 4.35 -15.62
CA LYS A 254 5.60 4.18 -15.95
C LYS A 254 4.76 5.44 -15.69
N GLY A 255 5.37 6.51 -15.18
CA GLY A 255 4.69 7.78 -14.91
C GLY A 255 3.68 7.77 -13.75
N GLY A 256 3.58 6.67 -13.00
CA GLY A 256 2.60 6.45 -11.95
C GLY A 256 1.51 5.44 -12.32
N THR A 257 0.67 5.10 -11.36
CA THR A 257 -0.30 4.00 -11.51
C THR A 257 -1.38 4.29 -12.56
N LEU A 258 -2.00 5.47 -12.56
CA LEU A 258 -3.04 5.81 -13.54
C LEU A 258 -2.45 6.15 -14.92
N LYS A 259 -1.27 6.80 -14.96
CA LYS A 259 -0.55 7.00 -16.22
C LYS A 259 -0.19 5.67 -16.88
N PHE A 260 0.25 4.69 -16.09
CA PHE A 260 0.50 3.34 -16.59
C PHE A 260 -0.76 2.72 -17.23
N VAL A 261 -1.93 2.90 -16.64
CA VAL A 261 -3.21 2.41 -17.21
C VAL A 261 -3.50 3.08 -18.55
N ASN A 262 -3.36 4.41 -18.62
CA ASN A 262 -3.57 5.17 -19.86
C ASN A 262 -2.61 4.74 -20.97
N ASP A 263 -1.31 4.58 -20.65
CA ASP A 263 -0.28 4.19 -21.63
C ASP A 263 -0.43 2.74 -22.09
N TYR A 264 -0.94 1.86 -21.23
CA TYR A 264 -1.27 0.49 -21.59
C TYR A 264 -2.45 0.44 -22.57
N GLY A 265 -3.31 1.45 -22.52
CA GLY A 265 -4.58 1.55 -23.26
C GLY A 265 -5.73 0.89 -22.50
N ILE A 266 -6.77 1.67 -22.16
CA ILE A 266 -7.90 1.25 -21.30
C ILE A 266 -8.49 -0.10 -21.73
N PRO A 267 -8.87 -0.34 -23.01
CA PRO A 267 -9.43 -1.62 -23.43
C PRO A 267 -8.44 -2.80 -23.25
N LYS A 268 -7.16 -2.61 -23.57
CA LYS A 268 -6.12 -3.64 -23.42
C LYS A 268 -5.89 -3.94 -21.95
N PHE A 269 -5.85 -2.90 -21.12
CA PHE A 269 -5.68 -3.03 -19.66
C PHE A 269 -6.86 -3.80 -19.07
N MET A 270 -8.10 -3.48 -19.44
CA MET A 270 -9.31 -4.18 -19.01
C MET A 270 -9.26 -5.67 -19.39
N ALA A 271 -8.94 -5.98 -20.65
CA ALA A 271 -8.81 -7.37 -21.09
C ALA A 271 -7.73 -8.14 -20.31
N ARG A 272 -6.61 -7.48 -19.97
CA ARG A 272 -5.54 -8.12 -19.17
C ARG A 272 -5.96 -8.31 -17.73
N THR A 273 -6.66 -7.34 -17.11
CA THR A 273 -7.19 -7.50 -15.75
C THR A 273 -8.15 -8.67 -15.66
N GLN A 274 -9.04 -8.84 -16.65
CA GLN A 274 -9.96 -9.99 -16.68
C GLN A 274 -9.22 -11.32 -16.74
N LYS A 275 -8.22 -11.46 -17.62
CA LYS A 275 -7.38 -12.67 -17.68
C LYS A 275 -6.66 -12.96 -16.36
N LEU A 276 -6.19 -11.92 -15.66
CA LEU A 276 -5.59 -12.07 -14.35
C LEU A 276 -6.63 -12.45 -13.29
N ALA A 277 -7.84 -11.91 -13.36
CA ALA A 277 -8.94 -12.23 -12.46
C ALA A 277 -9.38 -13.70 -12.61
N ASP A 278 -9.53 -14.18 -13.83
CA ASP A 278 -9.89 -15.56 -14.13
C ASP A 278 -8.84 -16.54 -13.57
N LYS A 279 -7.57 -16.17 -13.61
CA LYS A 279 -6.47 -17.02 -13.16
C LYS A 279 -6.17 -16.91 -11.67
N TYR A 280 -6.25 -15.70 -11.11
CA TYR A 280 -5.78 -15.40 -9.75
C TYR A 280 -6.86 -14.85 -8.81
N GLY A 281 -8.10 -14.71 -9.31
CA GLY A 281 -9.27 -14.33 -8.53
C GLY A 281 -9.55 -12.83 -8.49
N ASN A 282 -10.66 -12.51 -7.83
CA ASN A 282 -11.33 -11.19 -7.85
C ASN A 282 -10.49 -9.97 -7.45
N ARG A 283 -9.30 -10.17 -6.85
CA ARG A 283 -8.41 -9.05 -6.55
C ARG A 283 -7.93 -8.32 -7.81
N PHE A 284 -7.94 -9.03 -8.94
CA PHE A 284 -7.63 -8.49 -10.27
C PHE A 284 -8.87 -8.11 -11.10
N ALA A 285 -10.08 -8.31 -10.58
CA ALA A 285 -11.30 -7.96 -11.32
C ALA A 285 -11.33 -6.47 -11.67
N PRO A 286 -11.69 -6.12 -12.92
CA PRO A 286 -11.73 -4.74 -13.37
C PRO A 286 -12.76 -3.94 -12.56
N PRO A 287 -12.38 -2.75 -12.01
CA PRO A 287 -13.31 -1.84 -11.36
C PRO A 287 -14.38 -1.31 -12.34
N ARG A 288 -15.53 -0.90 -11.80
CA ARG A 288 -16.64 -0.36 -12.63
C ARG A 288 -16.23 0.89 -13.40
N LEU A 289 -15.42 1.76 -12.78
CA LEU A 289 -14.92 2.96 -13.46
C LEU A 289 -14.08 2.60 -14.69
N LEU A 290 -13.25 1.57 -14.63
CA LEU A 290 -12.46 1.11 -15.78
C LEU A 290 -13.35 0.63 -16.92
N GLN A 291 -14.47 -0.06 -16.62
CA GLN A 291 -15.46 -0.47 -17.61
C GLN A 291 -16.08 0.74 -18.31
N LYS A 292 -16.54 1.73 -17.52
CA LYS A 292 -17.13 2.98 -18.05
C LYS A 292 -16.14 3.75 -18.93
N LEU A 293 -14.88 3.83 -18.54
CA LEU A 293 -13.84 4.49 -19.36
C LEU A 293 -13.60 3.74 -20.67
N SER A 294 -13.59 2.40 -20.63
CA SER A 294 -13.43 1.56 -21.82
C SER A 294 -14.59 1.75 -22.81
N GLU A 295 -15.81 1.86 -22.32
CA GLU A 295 -17.02 2.07 -23.14
C GLU A 295 -17.08 3.49 -23.73
N SER A 296 -16.65 4.50 -22.97
CA SER A 296 -16.71 5.91 -23.38
C SER A 296 -15.50 6.39 -24.19
N GLY A 297 -14.44 5.58 -24.30
CA GLY A 297 -13.21 5.98 -24.96
C GLY A 297 -12.39 7.04 -24.20
N LYS A 298 -12.76 7.34 -22.95
CA LYS A 298 -12.06 8.31 -22.09
C LYS A 298 -10.88 7.67 -21.36
N ILE A 299 -9.99 8.53 -20.87
CA ILE A 299 -8.81 8.15 -20.05
C ILE A 299 -8.90 8.84 -18.68
N PHE A 300 -8.01 8.44 -17.76
CA PHE A 300 -7.84 9.12 -16.47
C PHE A 300 -7.22 10.50 -16.63
#